data_361aed965e75de723ed14e6b26d2874d
#
_entry.id   361aed965e75de723ed14e6b26d2874d
#
_cell.length_a   1.000
_cell.length_b   1.000
_cell.length_c   1.000
_cell.angle_alpha   90.00
_cell.angle_beta   90.00
_cell.angle_gamma   90.00
#
_symmetry.space_group_name_H-M   'P 1'
#
loop_
_entity.id
_entity.type
_entity.pdbx_description
1 polymer ?
#
loop_
_entity_poly.entity_id
_entity_poly.type
_entity_poly.pdbx_seq_one_letter_code
_entity_poly.pdbx_strand_id
1 'polypeptide(L)'
;GEMEFDIGRDFLGHRFPLPFGMAPIGMVGLIWPDAEGHLARAARDLGIPYGLSTVASQTPEDVAPHLAAHGGFQLYPPRDPDIRRDMLARARDAGFTTLVLTADVPVASRRERQTRSGLVQPPRLTPRLLAQVAMRPAWAIGTARHGMPHMRTLDKYISAEGRTLPPTAHVGYLLRTSPDWDYLRWLRDEWDGNLIVKGVLRENDCAPLKAAGVDALWISNHAGRQFD
;
A
#
# COMPACT_ATOMS: atom_id res chain seq x y z
N GLY A 1 -27.58 -5.75 -34.63
CA GLY A 1 -26.66 -6.72 -34.04
C GLY A 1 -26.11 -6.17 -32.74
N GLU A 2 -26.24 -6.88 -31.66
CA GLU A 2 -25.57 -6.55 -30.39
C GLU A 2 -24.06 -6.73 -30.61
N MET A 3 -23.29 -5.69 -30.37
CA MET A 3 -21.84 -5.78 -30.34
C MET A 3 -21.42 -6.22 -28.94
N GLU A 4 -20.86 -7.42 -28.82
CA GLU A 4 -20.14 -7.83 -27.61
C GLU A 4 -18.76 -7.14 -27.55
N PHE A 5 -18.56 -6.34 -26.52
CA PHE A 5 -17.26 -5.71 -26.27
C PHE A 5 -16.47 -6.53 -25.24
N ASP A 6 -15.37 -7.15 -25.65
CA ASP A 6 -14.40 -7.72 -24.71
C ASP A 6 -13.45 -6.64 -24.23
N ILE A 7 -13.65 -6.18 -22.99
CA ILE A 7 -12.80 -5.19 -22.31
C ILE A 7 -11.73 -5.85 -21.43
N GLY A 8 -11.73 -7.19 -21.34
CA GLY A 8 -10.75 -7.94 -20.57
C GLY A 8 -9.31 -7.72 -21.06
N ARG A 9 -8.34 -7.86 -20.15
CA ARG A 9 -6.91 -7.69 -20.45
C ARG A 9 -6.08 -8.78 -19.82
N ASP A 10 -5.05 -9.20 -20.55
CA ASP A 10 -4.00 -10.06 -20.00
C ASP A 10 -2.97 -9.17 -19.30
N PHE A 11 -2.66 -9.51 -18.06
CA PHE A 11 -1.68 -8.79 -17.25
C PHE A 11 -0.97 -9.75 -16.29
N LEU A 12 0.35 -9.74 -16.30
CA LEU A 12 1.19 -10.59 -15.45
C LEU A 12 0.81 -12.08 -15.49
N GLY A 13 0.53 -12.60 -16.68
CA GLY A 13 0.16 -14.00 -16.89
C GLY A 13 -1.28 -14.37 -16.56
N HIS A 14 -2.15 -13.40 -16.23
CA HIS A 14 -3.55 -13.60 -15.90
C HIS A 14 -4.50 -12.82 -16.81
N ARG A 15 -5.66 -13.41 -17.10
CA ARG A 15 -6.75 -12.73 -17.81
C ARG A 15 -7.69 -12.10 -16.80
N PHE A 16 -7.79 -10.76 -16.83
CA PHE A 16 -8.74 -9.99 -16.03
C PHE A 16 -9.94 -9.57 -16.86
N PRO A 17 -11.19 -9.67 -16.34
CA PRO A 17 -12.39 -9.30 -17.08
C PRO A 17 -12.52 -7.78 -17.28
N LEU A 18 -11.83 -6.99 -16.45
CA LEU A 18 -11.87 -5.52 -16.48
C LEU A 18 -10.45 -4.95 -16.59
N PRO A 19 -10.24 -3.83 -17.33
CA PRO A 19 -8.93 -3.24 -17.58
C PRO A 19 -8.45 -2.32 -16.44
N PHE A 20 -8.85 -2.59 -15.20
CA PHE A 20 -8.44 -1.82 -14.02
C PHE A 20 -8.32 -2.71 -12.79
N GLY A 21 -7.71 -2.17 -11.73
CA GLY A 21 -7.57 -2.82 -10.44
C GLY A 21 -7.65 -1.82 -9.29
N MET A 22 -7.65 -2.31 -8.07
CA MET A 22 -7.65 -1.49 -6.86
C MET A 22 -6.22 -1.19 -6.43
N ALA A 23 -5.84 0.09 -6.50
CA ALA A 23 -4.52 0.56 -6.13
C ALA A 23 -4.28 0.45 -4.61
N PRO A 24 -3.02 0.28 -4.16
CA PRO A 24 -2.67 0.29 -2.75
C PRO A 24 -2.87 1.68 -2.16
N ILE A 25 -3.68 1.75 -1.10
CA ILE A 25 -4.00 3.00 -0.38
C ILE A 25 -3.58 2.83 1.08
N GLY A 26 -2.73 3.75 1.55
CA GLY A 26 -2.34 3.77 2.96
C GLY A 26 -3.45 4.27 3.86
N MET A 27 -3.62 3.62 5.03
CA MET A 27 -4.55 4.05 6.08
C MET A 27 -5.99 4.25 5.61
N VAL A 28 -6.46 3.42 4.68
CA VAL A 28 -7.84 3.56 4.16
C VAL A 28 -8.90 3.26 5.23
N GLY A 29 -8.56 2.51 6.28
CA GLY A 29 -9.39 2.30 7.46
C GLY A 29 -9.77 3.59 8.21
N LEU A 30 -9.04 4.71 8.01
CA LEU A 30 -9.46 6.03 8.49
C LEU A 30 -10.71 6.55 7.77
N ILE A 31 -10.91 6.16 6.52
CA ILE A 31 -12.08 6.55 5.72
C ILE A 31 -13.27 5.70 6.13
N TRP A 32 -13.06 4.38 6.19
CA TRP A 32 -14.08 3.43 6.60
C TRP A 32 -13.45 2.25 7.36
N PRO A 33 -14.00 1.83 8.50
CA PRO A 33 -13.52 0.65 9.23
C PRO A 33 -13.56 -0.60 8.34
N ASP A 34 -12.54 -1.45 8.43
CA ASP A 34 -12.35 -2.65 7.60
C ASP A 34 -12.30 -2.38 6.08
N ALA A 35 -11.90 -1.17 5.68
CA ALA A 35 -11.92 -0.80 4.25
C ALA A 35 -11.03 -1.68 3.38
N GLU A 36 -9.84 -2.09 3.85
CA GLU A 36 -8.94 -2.98 3.12
C GLU A 36 -9.61 -4.34 2.85
N GLY A 37 -10.26 -4.92 3.85
CA GLY A 37 -11.00 -6.19 3.70
C GLY A 37 -12.19 -6.05 2.75
N HIS A 38 -12.93 -4.94 2.81
CA HIS A 38 -14.03 -4.66 1.87
C HIS A 38 -13.52 -4.53 0.44
N LEU A 39 -12.42 -3.80 0.23
CA LEU A 39 -11.82 -3.62 -1.10
C LEU A 39 -11.27 -4.94 -1.66
N ALA A 40 -10.61 -5.76 -0.83
CA ALA A 40 -10.09 -7.05 -1.24
C ALA A 40 -11.21 -8.01 -1.65
N ARG A 41 -12.31 -8.08 -0.88
CA ARG A 41 -13.51 -8.86 -1.23
C ARG A 41 -14.12 -8.39 -2.55
N ALA A 42 -14.32 -7.08 -2.70
CA ALA A 42 -14.88 -6.52 -3.94
C ALA A 42 -13.98 -6.80 -5.15
N ALA A 43 -12.65 -6.68 -5.00
CA ALA A 43 -11.71 -7.00 -6.07
C ALA A 43 -11.79 -8.49 -6.46
N ARG A 44 -11.86 -9.40 -5.47
CA ARG A 44 -12.04 -10.82 -5.70
C ARG A 44 -13.34 -11.11 -6.45
N ASP A 45 -14.45 -10.54 -6.00
CA ASP A 45 -15.79 -10.80 -6.56
C ASP A 45 -15.91 -10.23 -8.00
N LEU A 46 -15.18 -9.17 -8.32
CA LEU A 46 -15.08 -8.58 -9.66
C LEU A 46 -13.99 -9.24 -10.53
N GLY A 47 -13.16 -10.11 -9.97
CA GLY A 47 -12.03 -10.74 -10.69
C GLY A 47 -10.95 -9.75 -11.10
N ILE A 48 -10.71 -8.67 -10.33
CA ILE A 48 -9.72 -7.62 -10.66
C ILE A 48 -8.53 -7.64 -9.69
N PRO A 49 -7.36 -7.09 -10.08
CA PRO A 49 -6.21 -6.99 -9.18
C PRO A 49 -6.51 -6.12 -7.95
N TYR A 50 -5.95 -6.50 -6.79
CA TYR A 50 -5.98 -5.73 -5.56
C TYR A 50 -4.57 -5.50 -5.03
N GLY A 51 -4.28 -4.28 -4.58
CA GLY A 51 -3.01 -3.91 -3.94
C GLY A 51 -3.18 -3.53 -2.49
N LEU A 52 -2.46 -4.19 -1.58
CA LEU A 52 -2.36 -3.81 -0.17
C LEU A 52 -1.13 -2.91 0.05
N SER A 53 -1.30 -1.82 0.78
CA SER A 53 -0.19 -0.91 1.11
C SER A 53 0.60 -1.38 2.33
N THR A 54 1.94 -1.18 2.35
CA THR A 54 2.77 -1.34 3.56
C THR A 54 2.24 -0.54 4.75
N VAL A 55 1.64 0.62 4.48
CA VAL A 55 1.07 1.53 5.49
C VAL A 55 -0.45 1.43 5.56
N ALA A 56 -1.01 0.27 5.27
CA ALA A 56 -2.42 -0.02 5.45
C ALA A 56 -2.80 -0.13 6.92
N SER A 57 -4.09 -0.02 7.22
CA SER A 57 -4.65 -0.22 8.56
C SER A 57 -4.94 -1.69 8.88
N GLN A 58 -4.75 -2.59 7.93
CA GLN A 58 -4.77 -4.04 8.11
C GLN A 58 -3.44 -4.66 7.66
N THR A 59 -3.10 -5.81 8.24
CA THR A 59 -1.89 -6.55 7.89
C THR A 59 -2.09 -7.42 6.65
N PRO A 60 -1.02 -7.92 6.00
CA PRO A 60 -1.16 -8.93 4.95
C PRO A 60 -1.97 -10.14 5.40
N GLU A 61 -1.77 -10.58 6.63
CA GLU A 61 -2.44 -11.73 7.23
C GLU A 61 -3.95 -11.50 7.45
N ASP A 62 -4.35 -10.27 7.83
CA ASP A 62 -5.76 -9.90 7.98
C ASP A 62 -6.51 -9.92 6.63
N VAL A 63 -5.83 -9.50 5.57
CA VAL A 63 -6.44 -9.40 4.22
C VAL A 63 -6.38 -10.71 3.45
N ALA A 64 -5.42 -11.59 3.77
CA ALA A 64 -5.21 -12.88 3.10
C ALA A 64 -6.51 -13.70 2.86
N PRO A 65 -7.45 -13.85 3.84
CA PRO A 65 -8.68 -14.61 3.64
C PRO A 65 -9.62 -14.01 2.57
N HIS A 66 -9.38 -12.76 2.19
CA HIS A 66 -10.22 -12.02 1.25
C HIS A 66 -9.59 -11.87 -0.13
N LEU A 67 -8.31 -12.25 -0.29
CA LEU A 67 -7.60 -12.15 -1.56
C LEU A 67 -8.12 -13.15 -2.59
N ALA A 68 -8.13 -12.72 -3.85
CA ALA A 68 -8.07 -13.63 -4.99
C ALA A 68 -6.61 -14.02 -5.26
N ALA A 69 -6.39 -14.95 -6.21
CA ALA A 69 -5.06 -15.47 -6.56
C ALA A 69 -4.05 -14.40 -7.04
N HIS A 70 -4.44 -13.13 -7.17
CA HIS A 70 -3.67 -12.07 -7.83
C HIS A 70 -3.51 -10.83 -6.92
N GLY A 71 -3.27 -11.03 -5.64
CA GLY A 71 -2.99 -9.96 -4.69
C GLY A 71 -1.60 -9.35 -4.91
N GLY A 72 -1.52 -8.01 -4.92
CA GLY A 72 -0.28 -7.25 -4.92
C GLY A 72 0.02 -6.67 -3.54
N PHE A 73 1.25 -6.82 -3.05
CA PHE A 73 1.73 -6.13 -1.85
C PHE A 73 2.62 -4.96 -2.24
N GLN A 74 2.22 -3.74 -1.88
CA GLN A 74 3.02 -2.55 -2.15
C GLN A 74 4.04 -2.35 -1.05
N LEU A 75 5.30 -2.29 -1.44
CA LEU A 75 6.46 -2.13 -0.57
C LEU A 75 7.02 -0.71 -0.65
N TYR A 76 7.04 -0.01 0.48
CA TYR A 76 8.00 1.05 0.71
C TYR A 76 9.30 0.42 1.22
N PRO A 77 10.47 0.73 0.61
CA PRO A 77 11.71 0.04 0.91
C PRO A 77 12.18 0.31 2.36
N PRO A 78 12.12 -0.67 3.29
CA PRO A 78 12.69 -0.52 4.62
C PRO A 78 14.21 -0.39 4.57
N ARG A 79 14.79 0.35 5.51
CA ARG A 79 16.26 0.46 5.65
C ARG A 79 16.90 -0.82 6.13
N ASP A 80 16.27 -1.44 7.12
CA ASP A 80 16.76 -2.65 7.78
C ASP A 80 16.55 -3.88 6.87
N PRO A 81 17.63 -4.63 6.54
CA PRO A 81 17.53 -5.82 5.72
C PRO A 81 16.66 -6.92 6.33
N ASP A 82 16.63 -7.08 7.64
CA ASP A 82 15.86 -8.13 8.31
C ASP A 82 14.37 -7.79 8.28
N ILE A 83 14.02 -6.51 8.47
CA ILE A 83 12.65 -6.02 8.28
C ILE A 83 12.18 -6.23 6.83
N ARG A 84 13.06 -5.98 5.85
CA ARG A 84 12.75 -6.24 4.43
C ARG A 84 12.38 -7.69 4.17
N ARG A 85 13.26 -8.62 4.61
CA ARG A 85 13.02 -10.06 4.43
C ARG A 85 11.77 -10.55 5.15
N ASP A 86 11.56 -10.08 6.37
CA ASP A 86 10.35 -10.43 7.12
C ASP A 86 9.07 -9.92 6.44
N MET A 87 9.05 -8.69 5.92
CA MET A 87 7.91 -8.17 5.16
C MET A 87 7.62 -8.98 3.90
N LEU A 88 8.68 -9.37 3.15
CA LEU A 88 8.53 -10.21 1.96
C LEU A 88 8.00 -11.60 2.31
N ALA A 89 8.52 -12.21 3.38
CA ALA A 89 8.05 -13.50 3.87
C ALA A 89 6.57 -13.42 4.26
N ARG A 90 6.17 -12.44 5.05
CA ARG A 90 4.77 -12.23 5.46
C ARG A 90 3.84 -12.03 4.26
N ALA A 91 4.25 -11.24 3.28
CA ALA A 91 3.45 -11.06 2.06
C ALA A 91 3.31 -12.37 1.28
N ARG A 92 4.39 -13.14 1.13
CA ARG A 92 4.39 -14.45 0.46
C ARG A 92 3.49 -15.45 1.19
N ASP A 93 3.65 -15.58 2.51
CA ASP A 93 2.88 -16.50 3.35
C ASP A 93 1.39 -16.14 3.37
N ALA A 94 1.06 -14.86 3.24
CA ALA A 94 -0.31 -14.37 3.09
C ALA A 94 -0.89 -14.56 1.67
N GLY A 95 -0.13 -15.13 0.73
CA GLY A 95 -0.61 -15.45 -0.62
C GLY A 95 -0.54 -14.29 -1.63
N PHE A 96 0.23 -13.23 -1.36
CA PHE A 96 0.49 -12.20 -2.35
C PHE A 96 1.47 -12.71 -3.40
N THR A 97 1.09 -12.63 -4.67
CA THR A 97 1.87 -13.12 -5.82
C THR A 97 2.60 -12.02 -6.56
N THR A 98 2.26 -10.78 -6.29
CA THR A 98 2.85 -9.59 -6.94
C THR A 98 3.41 -8.64 -5.89
N LEU A 99 4.64 -8.20 -6.09
CA LEU A 99 5.27 -7.15 -5.29
C LEU A 99 5.29 -5.83 -6.07
N VAL A 100 4.88 -4.73 -5.42
CA VAL A 100 4.87 -3.40 -6.02
C VAL A 100 5.85 -2.51 -5.28
N LEU A 101 7.08 -2.39 -5.80
CA LEU A 101 8.08 -1.47 -5.24
C LEU A 101 7.71 -0.02 -5.57
N THR A 102 7.57 0.82 -4.55
CA THR A 102 7.32 2.25 -4.74
C THR A 102 8.63 3.03 -4.76
N ALA A 103 8.93 3.66 -5.90
CA ALA A 103 10.17 4.39 -6.14
C ALA A 103 10.02 5.92 -6.09
N ASP A 104 8.79 6.45 -6.06
CA ASP A 104 8.47 7.88 -6.17
C ASP A 104 8.29 8.60 -4.83
N VAL A 105 8.75 8.01 -3.72
CA VAL A 105 8.63 8.60 -2.36
C VAL A 105 10.00 8.69 -1.67
N PRO A 106 10.95 9.48 -2.19
CA PRO A 106 12.28 9.60 -1.59
C PRO A 106 12.27 10.32 -0.24
N VAL A 107 11.30 11.22 -0.04
CA VAL A 107 11.13 12.01 1.18
C VAL A 107 9.65 12.13 1.54
N ALA A 108 9.34 12.45 2.80
CA ALA A 108 7.95 12.74 3.18
C ALA A 108 7.53 14.09 2.60
N SER A 109 6.41 14.11 1.90
CA SER A 109 5.79 15.37 1.49
C SER A 109 5.17 16.10 2.68
N ARG A 110 5.14 17.41 2.65
CA ARG A 110 4.59 18.25 3.74
C ARG A 110 3.08 18.08 3.91
N ARG A 111 2.35 17.81 2.81
CA ARG A 111 0.89 17.65 2.80
C ARG A 111 0.18 18.78 3.55
N GLU A 112 0.48 20.01 3.21
CA GLU A 112 -0.01 21.21 3.91
C GLU A 112 -1.52 21.23 4.10
N ARG A 113 -2.28 20.79 3.10
CA ARG A 113 -3.74 20.72 3.19
C ARG A 113 -4.21 19.81 4.33
N GLN A 114 -3.53 18.68 4.56
CA GLN A 114 -3.85 17.78 5.67
C GLN A 114 -3.45 18.41 7.01
N THR A 115 -2.28 19.03 7.07
CA THR A 115 -1.81 19.72 8.27
C THR A 115 -2.75 20.87 8.64
N ARG A 116 -3.21 21.67 7.67
CA ARG A 116 -4.16 22.77 7.87
C ARG A 116 -5.54 22.27 8.30
N SER A 117 -5.95 21.05 7.90
CA SER A 117 -7.22 20.46 8.33
C SER A 117 -7.22 19.97 9.78
N GLY A 118 -6.07 19.97 10.45
CA GLY A 118 -5.90 19.46 11.82
C GLY A 118 -5.81 17.94 11.90
N LEU A 119 -5.66 17.25 10.76
CA LEU A 119 -5.44 15.81 10.73
C LEU A 119 -4.02 15.50 11.21
N VAL A 120 -3.90 15.05 12.44
CA VAL A 120 -2.63 14.63 13.07
C VAL A 120 -2.73 13.18 13.52
N GLN A 121 -1.60 12.49 13.56
CA GLN A 121 -1.51 11.13 14.12
C GLN A 121 -0.49 11.12 15.28
N PRO A 122 -0.90 10.62 16.45
CA PRO A 122 -2.25 10.18 16.82
C PRO A 122 -3.27 11.32 16.81
N PRO A 123 -4.57 11.01 16.58
CA PRO A 123 -5.60 12.05 16.53
C PRO A 123 -5.75 12.72 17.89
N ARG A 124 -5.85 14.06 17.91
CA ARG A 124 -6.14 14.82 19.13
C ARG A 124 -7.64 14.88 19.34
N LEU A 125 -8.08 14.42 20.51
CA LEU A 125 -9.48 14.48 20.91
C LEU A 125 -9.85 15.95 21.22
N THR A 126 -10.46 16.61 20.25
CA THR A 126 -10.99 17.96 20.37
C THR A 126 -12.52 17.92 20.41
N PRO A 127 -13.21 18.91 21.01
CA PRO A 127 -14.68 18.98 20.96
C PRO A 127 -15.22 18.95 19.53
N ARG A 128 -14.51 19.58 18.59
CA ARG A 128 -14.86 19.55 17.17
C ARG A 128 -14.80 18.13 16.58
N LEU A 129 -13.72 17.37 16.87
CA LEU A 129 -13.59 15.99 16.43
C LEU A 129 -14.68 15.10 17.03
N LEU A 130 -14.97 15.25 18.32
CA LEU A 130 -16.03 14.49 18.99
C LEU A 130 -17.41 14.77 18.37
N ALA A 131 -17.72 16.02 18.07
CA ALA A 131 -18.95 16.38 17.35
C ALA A 131 -19.02 15.78 15.95
N GLN A 132 -17.89 15.79 15.20
CA GLN A 132 -17.83 15.16 13.88
C GLN A 132 -18.02 13.64 13.94
N VAL A 133 -17.46 12.97 14.94
CA VAL A 133 -17.64 11.54 15.18
C VAL A 133 -19.10 11.23 15.55
N ALA A 134 -19.70 12.02 16.43
CA ALA A 134 -21.10 11.86 16.81
C ALA A 134 -22.07 12.01 15.62
N MET A 135 -21.73 12.86 14.65
CA MET A 135 -22.49 13.01 13.40
C MET A 135 -22.30 11.85 12.40
N ARG A 136 -21.45 10.87 12.69
CA ARG A 136 -21.15 9.72 11.83
C ARG A 136 -21.26 8.40 12.61
N PRO A 137 -22.46 8.05 13.10
CA PRO A 137 -22.63 6.91 14.02
C PRO A 137 -22.18 5.58 13.41
N ALA A 138 -22.42 5.33 12.11
CA ALA A 138 -21.96 4.12 11.44
C ALA A 138 -20.43 3.98 11.45
N TRP A 139 -19.70 5.06 11.18
CA TRP A 139 -18.25 5.10 11.26
C TRP A 139 -17.76 4.91 12.71
N ALA A 140 -18.39 5.58 13.67
CA ALA A 140 -18.03 5.48 15.07
C ALA A 140 -18.20 4.07 15.63
N ILE A 141 -19.33 3.43 15.34
CA ILE A 141 -19.63 2.04 15.76
C ILE A 141 -18.64 1.07 15.06
N GLY A 142 -18.42 1.25 13.76
CA GLY A 142 -17.46 0.44 13.02
C GLY A 142 -16.04 0.56 13.61
N THR A 143 -15.58 1.79 13.87
CA THR A 143 -14.28 2.04 14.50
C THR A 143 -14.19 1.47 15.91
N ALA A 144 -15.27 1.53 16.71
CA ALA A 144 -15.30 0.91 18.03
C ALA A 144 -15.17 -0.63 17.96
N ARG A 145 -15.70 -1.26 16.90
CA ARG A 145 -15.64 -2.72 16.69
C ARG A 145 -14.29 -3.19 16.16
N HIS A 146 -13.69 -2.44 15.24
CA HIS A 146 -12.44 -2.82 14.56
C HIS A 146 -11.18 -2.18 15.19
N GLY A 147 -11.36 -1.26 16.13
CA GLY A 147 -10.27 -0.50 16.76
C GLY A 147 -9.88 0.75 15.97
N MET A 148 -9.07 1.61 16.61
CA MET A 148 -8.56 2.83 15.98
C MET A 148 -7.57 2.46 14.86
N PRO A 149 -7.80 2.97 13.62
CA PRO A 149 -6.92 2.67 12.51
C PRO A 149 -5.50 3.20 12.75
N HIS A 150 -4.51 2.34 12.57
CA HIS A 150 -3.08 2.65 12.59
C HIS A 150 -2.35 1.73 11.61
N MET A 151 -1.06 1.93 11.38
CA MET A 151 -0.28 1.17 10.39
C MET A 151 0.12 -0.20 10.95
N ARG A 152 -0.84 -1.14 11.03
CA ARG A 152 -0.70 -2.42 11.74
C ARG A 152 0.43 -3.31 11.21
N THR A 153 0.71 -3.27 9.92
CA THR A 153 1.84 -4.01 9.33
C THR A 153 3.17 -3.65 10.01
N LEU A 154 3.30 -2.41 10.48
CA LEU A 154 4.54 -1.88 11.07
C LEU A 154 4.66 -2.11 12.58
N ASP A 155 3.59 -2.48 13.27
CA ASP A 155 3.59 -2.66 14.74
C ASP A 155 4.69 -3.61 15.21
N LYS A 156 4.93 -4.70 14.49
CA LYS A 156 5.98 -5.68 14.77
C LYS A 156 7.38 -5.07 14.80
N TYR A 157 7.62 -4.02 14.00
CA TYR A 157 8.94 -3.42 13.81
C TYR A 157 9.15 -2.15 14.65
N ILE A 158 8.12 -1.68 15.34
CA ILE A 158 8.21 -0.57 16.28
C ILE A 158 8.79 -1.13 17.58
N SER A 159 10.13 -1.17 17.68
CA SER A 159 10.83 -1.60 18.87
C SER A 159 10.56 -0.69 20.08
N ALA A 160 10.87 -1.16 21.28
CA ALA A 160 10.75 -0.36 22.51
C ALA A 160 11.57 0.94 22.44
N GLU A 161 12.68 0.95 21.71
CA GLU A 161 13.50 2.14 21.44
C GLU A 161 12.84 3.15 20.49
N GLY A 162 11.99 2.69 19.58
CA GLY A 162 11.25 3.54 18.64
C GLY A 162 10.03 4.24 19.25
N ARG A 163 9.59 3.87 20.44
CA ARG A 163 8.43 4.49 21.10
C ARG A 163 8.66 5.93 21.57
N THR A 164 9.89 6.40 21.56
CA THR A 164 10.24 7.79 21.89
C THR A 164 9.92 8.78 20.75
N LEU A 165 9.71 8.29 19.52
CA LEU A 165 9.37 9.11 18.37
C LEU A 165 7.85 9.06 18.08
N PRO A 166 7.26 10.15 17.59
CA PRO A 166 5.90 10.10 17.08
C PRO A 166 5.77 9.00 16.00
N PRO A 167 4.67 8.23 15.94
CA PRO A 167 4.50 7.12 15.01
C PRO A 167 4.80 7.48 13.54
N THR A 168 4.44 8.70 13.12
CA THR A 168 4.71 9.20 11.77
C THR A 168 6.20 9.47 11.50
N ALA A 169 6.95 9.93 12.49
CA ALA A 169 8.40 10.14 12.37
C ALA A 169 9.13 8.79 12.36
N HIS A 170 8.66 7.83 13.18
CA HIS A 170 9.22 6.49 13.24
C HIS A 170 8.99 5.72 11.93
N VAL A 171 7.77 5.74 11.39
CA VAL A 171 7.45 5.19 10.06
C VAL A 171 8.33 5.81 8.98
N GLY A 172 8.50 7.13 9.04
CA GLY A 172 9.41 7.82 8.13
C GLY A 172 10.86 7.32 8.23
N TYR A 173 11.35 7.03 9.41
CA TYR A 173 12.68 6.47 9.61
C TYR A 173 12.81 5.05 9.07
N LEU A 174 11.85 4.18 9.35
CA LEU A 174 11.86 2.78 8.90
C LEU A 174 11.75 2.63 7.38
N LEU A 175 10.88 3.43 6.73
CA LEU A 175 10.50 3.23 5.34
C LEU A 175 11.12 4.23 4.35
N ARG A 176 12.00 5.12 4.79
CA ARG A 176 12.65 6.12 3.92
C ARG A 176 14.00 5.63 3.42
N THR A 177 13.97 4.75 2.46
CA THR A 177 15.13 4.42 1.64
C THR A 177 14.78 4.73 0.21
N SER A 178 15.62 5.49 -0.50
CA SER A 178 15.50 5.59 -1.95
C SER A 178 16.04 4.30 -2.55
N PRO A 179 15.23 3.47 -3.19
CA PRO A 179 15.72 2.25 -3.82
C PRO A 179 16.64 2.62 -4.98
N ASP A 180 17.83 2.08 -4.97
CA ASP A 180 18.79 2.13 -6.07
C ASP A 180 18.76 0.83 -6.88
N TRP A 181 19.67 0.72 -7.87
CA TRP A 181 19.75 -0.47 -8.72
C TRP A 181 20.23 -1.71 -7.96
N ASP A 182 21.07 -1.55 -6.91
CA ASP A 182 21.52 -2.67 -6.08
C ASP A 182 20.36 -3.19 -5.23
N TYR A 183 19.53 -2.26 -4.69
CA TYR A 183 18.31 -2.63 -3.98
C TYR A 183 17.33 -3.39 -4.88
N LEU A 184 17.16 -2.95 -6.12
CA LEU A 184 16.25 -3.61 -7.07
C LEU A 184 16.74 -5.01 -7.44
N ARG A 185 18.05 -5.20 -7.67
CA ARG A 185 18.63 -6.53 -7.92
C ARG A 185 18.42 -7.46 -6.74
N TRP A 186 18.75 -6.98 -5.54
CA TRP A 186 18.52 -7.75 -4.32
C TRP A 186 17.03 -8.13 -4.17
N LEU A 187 16.11 -7.20 -4.43
CA LEU A 187 14.68 -7.44 -4.31
C LEU A 187 14.19 -8.49 -5.31
N ARG A 188 14.72 -8.46 -6.54
CA ARG A 188 14.43 -9.48 -7.56
C ARG A 188 14.91 -10.87 -7.14
N ASP A 189 16.08 -10.96 -6.54
CA ASP A 189 16.65 -12.23 -6.06
C ASP A 189 15.84 -12.82 -4.88
N GLU A 190 15.27 -11.98 -4.03
CA GLU A 190 14.48 -12.40 -2.86
C GLU A 190 12.99 -12.65 -3.16
N TRP A 191 12.48 -12.19 -4.30
CA TRP A 191 11.07 -12.29 -4.66
C TRP A 191 10.84 -13.05 -5.96
N ASP A 192 10.30 -14.27 -5.89
CA ASP A 192 10.07 -15.15 -7.05
C ASP A 192 8.81 -14.81 -7.86
N GLY A 193 7.86 -14.05 -7.28
CA GLY A 193 6.62 -13.64 -7.93
C GLY A 193 6.81 -12.46 -8.90
N ASN A 194 5.70 -11.90 -9.36
CA ASN A 194 5.72 -10.73 -10.23
C ASN A 194 6.26 -9.50 -9.48
N LEU A 195 7.10 -8.72 -10.15
CA LEU A 195 7.68 -7.48 -9.62
C LEU A 195 7.26 -6.28 -10.46
N ILE A 196 6.58 -5.34 -9.83
CA ILE A 196 6.18 -4.06 -10.43
C ILE A 196 7.00 -2.94 -9.80
N VAL A 197 7.54 -2.03 -10.61
CA VAL A 197 8.08 -0.75 -10.11
C VAL A 197 7.08 0.35 -10.37
N LYS A 198 6.59 0.98 -9.27
CA LYS A 198 5.64 2.09 -9.29
C LYS A 198 6.35 3.41 -9.08
N GLY A 199 5.96 4.42 -9.87
CA GLY A 199 6.53 5.77 -9.80
C GLY A 199 7.51 6.06 -10.93
N VAL A 200 7.46 5.29 -12.00
CA VAL A 200 8.28 5.50 -13.19
C VAL A 200 7.68 6.64 -14.01
N LEU A 201 8.48 7.69 -14.27
CA LEU A 201 8.08 8.88 -15.01
C LEU A 201 9.02 9.20 -16.19
N ARG A 202 10.16 8.54 -16.27
CA ARG A 202 11.15 8.76 -17.33
C ARG A 202 11.19 7.56 -18.26
N GLU A 203 11.06 7.82 -19.55
CA GLU A 203 11.12 6.80 -20.60
C GLU A 203 12.47 6.04 -20.56
N ASN A 204 13.57 6.74 -20.30
CA ASN A 204 14.90 6.18 -20.24
C ASN A 204 15.10 5.12 -19.13
N ASP A 205 14.21 5.09 -18.13
CA ASP A 205 14.29 4.11 -17.05
C ASP A 205 13.61 2.77 -17.43
N CYS A 206 12.79 2.76 -18.49
CA CYS A 206 12.00 1.58 -18.86
C CYS A 206 12.86 0.39 -19.27
N ALA A 207 13.83 0.60 -20.17
CA ALA A 207 14.71 -0.48 -20.66
C ALA A 207 15.64 -1.04 -19.54
N PRO A 208 16.30 -0.20 -18.71
CA PRO A 208 17.06 -0.68 -17.57
C PRO A 208 16.22 -1.45 -16.54
N LEU A 209 15.00 -1.01 -16.24
CA LEU A 209 14.09 -1.71 -15.31
C LEU A 209 13.71 -3.09 -15.85
N LYS A 210 13.37 -3.19 -17.14
CA LYS A 210 13.11 -4.47 -17.80
C LYS A 210 14.32 -5.39 -17.73
N ALA A 211 15.52 -4.87 -18.01
CA ALA A 211 16.77 -5.65 -17.93
C ALA A 211 17.09 -6.13 -16.51
N ALA A 212 16.63 -5.41 -15.49
CA ALA A 212 16.74 -5.79 -14.08
C ALA A 212 15.66 -6.82 -13.62
N GLY A 213 14.85 -7.36 -14.52
CA GLY A 213 13.86 -8.39 -14.22
C GLY A 213 12.54 -7.85 -13.65
N VAL A 214 12.21 -6.59 -13.94
CA VAL A 214 10.90 -6.02 -13.59
C VAL A 214 9.86 -6.47 -14.62
N ASP A 215 8.75 -7.03 -14.14
CA ASP A 215 7.71 -7.63 -14.98
C ASP A 215 6.73 -6.57 -15.52
N ALA A 216 6.49 -5.50 -14.76
CA ALA A 216 5.64 -4.38 -15.21
C ALA A 216 6.07 -3.04 -14.60
N LEU A 217 5.77 -1.96 -15.31
CA LEU A 217 6.01 -0.59 -14.88
C LEU A 217 4.68 0.09 -14.55
N TRP A 218 4.63 0.74 -13.41
CA TRP A 218 3.47 1.54 -13.03
C TRP A 218 3.80 3.02 -13.14
N ILE A 219 3.36 3.64 -14.21
CA ILE A 219 3.52 5.08 -14.44
C ILE A 219 2.68 5.83 -13.42
N SER A 220 3.33 6.61 -12.58
CA SER A 220 2.68 7.31 -11.47
C SER A 220 3.52 8.47 -10.97
N ASN A 221 2.87 9.59 -10.65
CA ASN A 221 3.43 10.71 -9.88
C ASN A 221 2.85 10.75 -8.45
N HIS A 222 2.39 9.60 -7.95
CA HIS A 222 1.76 9.47 -6.63
C HIS A 222 0.53 10.37 -6.44
N ALA A 223 -0.23 10.61 -7.52
CA ALA A 223 -1.38 11.54 -7.57
C ALA A 223 -0.99 12.98 -7.16
N GLY A 224 0.20 13.42 -7.54
CA GLY A 224 0.73 14.74 -7.21
C GLY A 224 1.16 14.91 -5.74
N ARG A 225 1.11 13.87 -4.91
CA ARG A 225 1.37 13.98 -3.47
C ARG A 225 2.84 14.16 -3.10
N GLN A 226 3.76 14.04 -4.05
CA GLN A 226 5.20 14.21 -3.84
C GLN A 226 5.73 15.55 -4.35
N PHE A 227 4.88 16.30 -5.05
CA PHE A 227 5.16 17.66 -5.52
C PHE A 227 4.21 18.60 -4.80
N ASP A 228 4.74 19.47 -3.97
CA ASP A 228 4.03 20.59 -3.33
C ASP A 228 4.29 21.88 -4.13
#